data_d32e147232d7e54f610961ef02748a30
#
_entry.id   d32e147232d7e54f610961ef02748a30
#
_cell.length_a   1.000
_cell.length_b   1.000
_cell.length_c   1.000
_cell.angle_alpha   90.00
_cell.angle_beta   90.00
_cell.angle_gamma   90.00
#
_symmetry.space_group_name_H-M   'P 1'
#
loop_
_entity.id
_entity.type
_entity.pdbx_description
1 polymer ?
#
loop_
_entity_poly.entity_id
_entity_poly.type
_entity_poly.pdbx_seq_one_letter_code
_entity_poly.pdbx_strand_id
1 'polypeptide(L)'
;MKKKLKITFNAPVVLTFVMICFIATLLGVLTGGRITQSFFMTYHSSLKNPMTYLRFFTHVFGHDGWSHFIGNASYLLLLGSMLEEKHGSRELIEIIGVTALITGVVNYIFFWNVGLCGASGVVFAFIILASFTSFKEGEIPLTFI
;
A
#
# COMPACT_ATOMS: atom_id res chain seq x y z
N MET A 1 26.14 -15.75 -28.78
CA MET A 1 26.02 -14.33 -28.36
C MET A 1 25.52 -14.29 -26.90
N LYS A 2 26.32 -13.76 -26.01
CA LYS A 2 25.86 -13.54 -24.61
C LYS A 2 24.84 -12.38 -24.63
N LYS A 3 23.55 -12.65 -24.36
CA LYS A 3 22.57 -11.60 -24.11
C LYS A 3 23.05 -10.77 -22.92
N LYS A 4 23.34 -9.49 -23.11
CA LYS A 4 23.60 -8.58 -21.99
C LYS A 4 22.32 -8.45 -21.17
N LEU A 5 22.37 -8.82 -19.89
CA LEU A 5 21.30 -8.56 -18.95
C LEU A 5 21.11 -7.03 -18.84
N LYS A 6 19.91 -6.57 -19.10
CA LYS A 6 19.53 -5.16 -18.98
C LYS A 6 18.60 -5.00 -17.78
N ILE A 7 19.01 -4.18 -16.83
CA ILE A 7 18.12 -3.79 -15.72
C ILE A 7 17.09 -2.81 -16.28
N THR A 8 15.82 -3.14 -16.16
CA THR A 8 14.70 -2.32 -16.62
C THR A 8 13.84 -1.89 -15.44
N PHE A 9 13.29 -0.69 -15.52
CA PHE A 9 12.42 -0.12 -14.51
C PHE A 9 10.96 -0.39 -14.92
N ASN A 10 10.49 -1.61 -14.64
CA ASN A 10 9.22 -2.12 -15.15
C ASN A 10 7.98 -1.76 -14.29
N ALA A 11 8.17 -1.25 -13.08
CA ALA A 11 7.10 -0.95 -12.14
C ALA A 11 7.37 0.35 -11.34
N PRO A 12 7.31 1.52 -12.01
CA PRO A 12 7.67 2.79 -11.38
C PRO A 12 6.73 3.20 -10.24
N VAL A 13 5.43 2.94 -10.34
CA VAL A 13 4.45 3.28 -9.29
C VAL A 13 4.68 2.42 -8.06
N VAL A 14 4.80 1.12 -8.23
CA VAL A 14 5.02 0.19 -7.11
C VAL A 14 6.34 0.48 -6.41
N LEU A 15 7.41 0.70 -7.16
CA LEU A 15 8.72 1.00 -6.57
C LEU A 15 8.70 2.34 -5.83
N THR A 16 8.09 3.38 -6.41
CA THR A 16 7.92 4.67 -5.74
C THR A 16 7.10 4.54 -4.47
N PHE A 17 6.00 3.79 -4.50
CA PHE A 17 5.17 3.54 -3.33
C PHE A 17 5.94 2.85 -2.21
N VAL A 18 6.69 1.80 -2.52
CA VAL A 18 7.54 1.09 -1.55
C VAL A 18 8.63 2.01 -0.98
N MET A 19 9.24 2.86 -1.81
CA MET A 19 10.23 3.83 -1.34
C MET A 19 9.64 4.87 -0.39
N ILE A 20 8.44 5.36 -0.65
CA ILE A 20 7.73 6.27 0.27
C ILE A 20 7.42 5.56 1.59
N CYS A 21 6.95 4.32 1.54
CA CYS A 21 6.72 3.49 2.73
C CYS A 21 8.02 3.29 3.54
N PHE A 22 9.13 3.04 2.87
CA PHE A 22 10.43 2.90 3.50
C PHE A 22 10.83 4.18 4.26
N ILE A 23 10.74 5.33 3.61
CA ILE A 23 11.08 6.63 4.20
C ILE A 23 10.14 6.93 5.38
N ALA A 24 8.84 6.73 5.22
CA ALA A 24 7.86 6.93 6.29
C ALA A 24 8.14 6.03 7.50
N THR A 25 8.50 4.77 7.26
CA THR A 25 8.86 3.81 8.31
C THR A 25 10.15 4.24 9.02
N LEU A 26 11.16 4.64 8.27
CA LEU A 26 12.43 5.12 8.83
C LEU A 26 12.20 6.34 9.75
N LEU A 27 11.45 7.34 9.28
CA LEU A 27 11.10 8.52 10.07
C LEU A 27 10.26 8.15 11.30
N GLY A 28 9.35 7.20 11.17
CA GLY A 28 8.57 6.68 12.29
C GLY A 28 9.46 6.05 13.36
N VAL A 29 10.37 5.17 12.96
CA VAL A 29 11.31 4.50 13.87
C VAL A 29 12.24 5.53 14.57
N LEU A 30 12.81 6.45 13.79
CA LEU A 30 13.73 7.49 14.33
C LEU A 30 13.04 8.45 15.31
N THR A 31 11.75 8.64 15.20
CA THR A 31 10.98 9.55 16.06
C THR A 31 10.18 8.85 17.16
N GLY A 32 10.41 7.54 17.36
CA GLY A 32 9.65 6.76 18.33
C GLY A 32 8.15 6.70 18.04
N GLY A 33 7.77 6.68 16.76
CA GLY A 33 6.40 6.59 16.29
C GLY A 33 5.67 7.94 16.14
N ARG A 34 6.29 9.04 16.53
CA ARG A 34 5.64 10.37 16.50
C ARG A 34 5.22 10.78 15.08
N ILE A 35 6.10 10.65 14.10
CA ILE A 35 5.79 10.99 12.70
C ILE A 35 4.72 10.05 12.15
N THR A 36 4.79 8.76 12.45
CA THR A 36 3.76 7.80 12.04
C THR A 36 2.38 8.22 12.57
N GLN A 37 2.26 8.51 13.85
CA GLN A 37 1.00 8.94 14.46
C GLN A 37 0.50 10.28 13.91
N SER A 38 1.39 11.21 13.64
CA SER A 38 1.02 12.55 13.20
C SER A 38 0.57 12.60 11.74
N PHE A 39 1.24 11.85 10.84
CA PHE A 39 1.08 11.98 9.40
C PHE A 39 0.64 10.70 8.68
N PHE A 40 0.95 9.53 9.22
CA PHE A 40 0.83 8.24 8.55
C PHE A 40 -0.03 7.22 9.31
N MET A 41 -0.93 7.70 10.13
CA MET A 41 -1.90 6.87 10.83
C MET A 41 -3.25 7.57 10.85
N THR A 42 -4.30 6.88 10.39
CA THR A 42 -5.66 7.40 10.53
C THR A 42 -6.30 6.87 11.81
N TYR A 43 -7.01 7.72 12.50
CA TYR A 43 -7.76 7.42 13.73
C TYR A 43 -8.93 8.40 13.86
N HIS A 44 -9.84 8.12 14.76
CA HIS A 44 -10.98 9.02 14.99
C HIS A 44 -10.49 10.36 15.58
N SER A 45 -10.61 11.41 14.80
CA SER A 45 -10.14 12.76 15.12
C SER A 45 -11.11 13.81 14.57
N SER A 46 -10.96 15.08 14.98
CA SER A 46 -11.85 16.14 14.56
C SER A 46 -11.87 16.35 13.04
N LEU A 47 -13.06 16.39 12.46
CA LEU A 47 -13.26 16.74 11.04
C LEU A 47 -12.95 18.19 10.72
N LYS A 48 -12.76 19.04 11.74
CA LYS A 48 -12.27 20.42 11.56
C LYS A 48 -10.77 20.49 11.32
N ASN A 49 -10.04 19.42 11.63
CA ASN A 49 -8.60 19.34 11.41
C ASN A 49 -8.32 18.86 9.98
N PRO A 50 -7.64 19.65 9.12
CA PRO A 50 -7.28 19.22 7.76
C PRO A 50 -6.45 17.94 7.71
N MET A 51 -5.63 17.67 8.74
CA MET A 51 -4.83 16.47 8.86
C MET A 51 -5.67 15.19 8.89
N THR A 52 -6.91 15.24 9.38
CA THR A 52 -7.82 14.09 9.37
C THR A 52 -8.05 13.58 7.95
N TYR A 53 -8.29 14.49 7.01
CA TYR A 53 -8.51 14.16 5.60
C TYR A 53 -7.22 13.69 4.91
N LEU A 54 -6.10 14.32 5.20
CA LEU A 54 -4.80 13.90 4.66
C LEU A 54 -4.47 12.47 5.08
N ARG A 55 -4.70 12.12 6.33
CA ARG A 55 -4.43 10.78 6.89
C ARG A 55 -5.30 9.68 6.29
N PHE A 56 -6.48 10.00 5.72
CA PHE A 56 -7.26 9.02 4.96
C PHE A 56 -6.49 8.43 3.79
N PHE A 57 -5.53 9.15 3.24
CA PHE A 57 -4.67 8.69 2.16
C PHE A 57 -3.29 8.25 2.65
N THR A 58 -2.67 9.02 3.53
CA THR A 58 -1.27 8.82 3.92
C THR A 58 -1.04 7.64 4.87
N HIS A 59 -2.10 7.12 5.50
CA HIS A 59 -1.98 5.97 6.42
C HIS A 59 -1.40 4.72 5.74
N VAL A 60 -1.56 4.58 4.44
CA VAL A 60 -1.02 3.44 3.69
C VAL A 60 0.51 3.44 3.59
N PHE A 61 1.16 4.58 3.82
CA PHE A 61 2.61 4.69 3.83
C PHE A 61 3.24 4.35 5.18
N GLY A 62 2.51 4.56 6.29
CA GLY A 62 3.01 4.32 7.63
C GLY A 62 3.11 2.83 7.96
N HIS A 63 4.10 2.46 8.77
CA HIS A 63 4.25 1.10 9.27
C HIS A 63 4.72 1.13 10.72
N ASP A 64 4.17 0.24 11.51
CA ASP A 64 4.56 0.05 12.91
C ASP A 64 5.77 -0.88 13.00
N GLY A 65 6.93 -0.33 12.62
CA GLY A 65 8.21 -1.02 12.62
C GLY A 65 8.58 -1.75 11.33
N TRP A 66 9.81 -2.23 11.30
CA TRP A 66 10.43 -2.83 10.12
C TRP A 66 9.81 -4.16 9.70
N SER A 67 9.42 -4.99 10.66
CA SER A 67 8.80 -6.29 10.36
C SER A 67 7.49 -6.11 9.57
N HIS A 68 6.65 -5.17 9.98
CA HIS A 68 5.41 -4.82 9.31
C HIS A 68 5.68 -4.28 7.89
N PHE A 69 6.66 -3.37 7.77
CA PHE A 69 7.07 -2.82 6.46
C PHE A 69 7.59 -3.91 5.52
N ILE A 70 8.51 -4.75 5.97
CA ILE A 70 9.13 -5.80 5.13
C ILE A 70 8.09 -6.79 4.63
N GLY A 71 7.16 -7.19 5.47
CA GLY A 71 6.06 -8.07 5.07
C GLY A 71 5.23 -7.48 3.92
N ASN A 72 4.78 -6.24 4.08
CA ASN A 72 4.02 -5.55 3.05
C ASN A 72 4.85 -5.28 1.78
N ALA A 73 6.08 -4.80 1.93
CA ALA A 73 6.97 -4.51 0.80
C ALA A 73 7.23 -5.74 -0.07
N SER A 74 7.38 -6.91 0.54
CA SER A 74 7.57 -8.17 -0.18
C SER A 74 6.39 -8.48 -1.11
N TYR A 75 5.16 -8.38 -0.61
CA TYR A 75 3.96 -8.57 -1.43
C TYR A 75 3.78 -7.47 -2.49
N LEU A 76 4.03 -6.21 -2.13
CA LEU A 76 3.92 -5.09 -3.06
C LEU A 76 4.90 -5.25 -4.23
N LEU A 77 6.14 -5.65 -3.98
CA LEU A 77 7.14 -5.85 -5.02
C LEU A 77 6.83 -7.04 -5.90
N LEU A 78 6.34 -8.15 -5.33
CA LEU A 78 6.01 -9.34 -6.09
C LEU A 78 4.73 -9.17 -6.92
N LEU A 79 3.62 -8.86 -6.27
CA LEU A 79 2.32 -8.74 -6.93
C LEU A 79 2.16 -7.42 -7.67
N GLY A 80 2.58 -6.32 -7.07
CA GLY A 80 2.43 -5.00 -7.63
C GLY A 80 3.19 -4.81 -8.92
N SER A 81 4.42 -5.30 -9.01
CA SER A 81 5.22 -5.24 -10.25
C SER A 81 4.55 -5.97 -11.39
N MET A 82 4.05 -7.17 -11.14
CA MET A 82 3.31 -7.97 -12.12
C MET A 82 2.02 -7.25 -12.56
N LEU A 83 1.27 -6.70 -11.63
CA LEU A 83 0.02 -6.00 -11.91
C LEU A 83 0.25 -4.69 -12.65
N GLU A 84 1.32 -3.95 -12.33
CA GLU A 84 1.67 -2.72 -13.03
C GLU A 84 2.07 -2.98 -14.47
N GLU A 85 2.84 -4.03 -14.74
CA GLU A 85 3.16 -4.46 -16.12
C GLU A 85 1.90 -4.83 -16.89
N LYS A 86 0.92 -5.45 -16.25
CA LYS A 86 -0.29 -5.97 -16.89
C LYS A 86 -1.36 -4.90 -17.08
N HIS A 87 -1.59 -4.05 -16.08
CA HIS A 87 -2.69 -3.07 -16.04
C HIS A 87 -2.26 -1.63 -16.29
N GLY A 88 -0.97 -1.33 -16.15
CA GLY A 88 -0.41 0.01 -16.30
C GLY A 88 -0.35 0.81 -15.01
N SER A 89 0.53 1.80 -15.02
CA SER A 89 0.83 2.65 -13.85
C SER A 89 -0.35 3.46 -13.36
N ARG A 90 -1.16 3.99 -14.29
CA ARG A 90 -2.34 4.80 -13.95
C ARG A 90 -3.37 4.01 -13.14
N GLU A 91 -3.67 2.80 -13.58
CA GLU A 91 -4.65 1.94 -12.91
C GLU A 91 -4.18 1.57 -11.49
N LEU A 92 -2.89 1.32 -11.31
CA LEU A 92 -2.34 1.06 -9.98
C LEU A 92 -2.40 2.26 -9.05
N ILE A 93 -2.14 3.47 -9.53
CA ILE A 93 -2.33 4.70 -8.73
C ILE A 93 -3.80 4.83 -8.29
N GLU A 94 -4.74 4.60 -9.19
CA GLU A 94 -6.16 4.66 -8.88
C GLU A 94 -6.56 3.63 -7.82
N ILE A 95 -6.08 2.39 -7.95
CA ILE A 95 -6.34 1.31 -6.98
C ILE A 95 -5.76 1.66 -5.60
N ILE A 96 -4.52 2.12 -5.55
CA ILE A 96 -3.88 2.54 -4.29
C ILE A 96 -4.66 3.68 -3.63
N GLY A 97 -5.00 4.71 -4.39
CA GLY A 97 -5.73 5.89 -3.89
C GLY A 97 -7.13 5.54 -3.38
N VAL A 98 -7.90 4.78 -4.14
CA VAL A 98 -9.25 4.35 -3.75
C VAL A 98 -9.20 3.44 -2.54
N THR A 99 -8.28 2.49 -2.51
CA THR A 99 -8.10 1.58 -1.36
C THR A 99 -7.73 2.36 -0.10
N ALA A 100 -6.81 3.32 -0.20
CA ALA A 100 -6.42 4.17 0.92
C ALA A 100 -7.63 4.94 1.47
N LEU A 101 -8.37 5.62 0.60
CA LEU A 101 -9.55 6.39 0.99
C LEU A 101 -10.61 5.53 1.66
N ILE A 102 -10.98 4.42 1.04
CA ILE A 102 -12.03 3.53 1.57
C ILE A 102 -11.62 2.96 2.93
N THR A 103 -10.43 2.39 3.04
CA THR A 103 -9.96 1.80 4.30
C THR A 103 -9.80 2.84 5.40
N GLY A 104 -9.31 4.04 5.06
CA GLY A 104 -9.19 5.16 6.01
C GLY A 104 -10.53 5.65 6.52
N VAL A 105 -11.51 5.83 5.64
CA VAL A 105 -12.87 6.29 6.00
C VAL A 105 -13.61 5.20 6.81
N VAL A 106 -13.52 3.95 6.40
CA VAL A 106 -14.13 2.83 7.13
C VAL A 106 -13.55 2.73 8.54
N ASN A 107 -12.24 2.81 8.69
CA ASN A 107 -11.62 2.84 10.01
C ASN A 107 -12.10 4.02 10.86
N TYR A 108 -12.18 5.20 10.27
CA TYR A 108 -12.63 6.41 10.94
C TYR A 108 -14.08 6.29 11.48
N ILE A 109 -14.98 5.70 10.69
CA ILE A 109 -16.39 5.58 11.03
C ILE A 109 -16.65 4.45 12.04
N PHE A 110 -16.04 3.29 11.82
CA PHE A 110 -16.43 2.06 12.54
C PHE A 110 -15.45 1.63 13.64
N PHE A 111 -14.21 2.12 13.63
CA PHE A 111 -13.16 1.68 14.54
C PHE A 111 -12.56 2.83 15.35
N TRP A 112 -13.37 3.45 16.17
CA TRP A 112 -13.05 4.69 16.89
C TRP A 112 -11.81 4.63 17.78
N ASN A 113 -11.50 3.46 18.33
CA ASN A 113 -10.38 3.24 19.24
C ASN A 113 -9.15 2.60 18.56
N VAL A 114 -9.16 2.51 17.22
CA VAL A 114 -8.09 1.84 16.47
C VAL A 114 -7.42 2.83 15.55
N GLY A 115 -6.09 2.95 15.71
CA GLY A 115 -5.24 3.61 14.73
C GLY A 115 -4.91 2.64 13.59
N LEU A 116 -5.11 3.06 12.35
CA LEU A 116 -4.81 2.27 11.16
C LEU A 116 -3.61 2.88 10.43
N CYS A 117 -2.58 2.07 10.22
CA CYS A 117 -1.47 2.38 9.32
C CYS A 117 -0.98 1.11 8.62
N GLY A 118 -0.39 1.27 7.46
CA GLY A 118 0.21 0.20 6.69
C GLY A 118 -0.37 0.03 5.29
N ALA A 119 0.41 -0.59 4.45
CA ALA A 119 0.05 -0.91 3.06
C ALA A 119 -0.75 -2.22 2.92
N SER A 120 -1.11 -2.89 4.02
CA SER A 120 -1.78 -4.19 3.99
C SER A 120 -3.11 -4.18 3.24
N GLY A 121 -3.88 -3.09 3.32
CA GLY A 121 -5.10 -2.93 2.52
C GLY A 121 -4.81 -2.91 1.02
N VAL A 122 -3.75 -2.25 0.60
CA VAL A 122 -3.29 -2.23 -0.80
C VAL A 122 -2.78 -3.61 -1.22
N VAL A 123 -2.02 -4.29 -0.37
CA VAL A 123 -1.59 -5.69 -0.60
C VAL A 123 -2.80 -6.59 -0.82
N PHE A 124 -3.80 -6.49 0.02
CA PHE A 124 -5.03 -7.27 -0.12
C PHE A 124 -5.78 -6.96 -1.42
N ALA A 125 -5.89 -5.68 -1.80
CA ALA A 125 -6.46 -5.28 -3.08
C ALA A 125 -5.69 -5.87 -4.26
N PHE A 126 -4.36 -5.90 -4.20
CA PHE A 126 -3.53 -6.52 -5.23
C PHE A 126 -3.72 -8.05 -5.32
N ILE A 127 -3.87 -8.72 -4.19
CA ILE A 127 -4.18 -10.17 -4.16
C ILE A 127 -5.52 -10.42 -4.86
N ILE A 128 -6.54 -9.65 -4.53
CA ILE A 128 -7.86 -9.77 -5.18
C ILE A 128 -7.76 -9.51 -6.68
N LEU A 129 -7.10 -8.43 -7.09
CA LEU A 129 -6.96 -8.09 -8.50
C LEU A 129 -6.21 -9.17 -9.28
N ALA A 130 -5.11 -9.68 -8.73
CA ALA A 130 -4.35 -10.77 -9.34
C ALA A 130 -5.20 -12.03 -9.50
N SER A 131 -6.00 -12.36 -8.49
CA SER A 131 -6.90 -13.51 -8.50
C SER A 131 -7.98 -13.38 -9.58
N PHE A 132 -8.65 -12.24 -9.69
CA PHE A 132 -9.64 -12.00 -10.75
C PHE A 132 -9.04 -11.97 -12.14
N THR A 133 -7.83 -11.47 -12.30
CA THR A 133 -7.14 -11.46 -13.58
C THR A 133 -6.83 -12.88 -14.04
N SER A 134 -6.40 -13.75 -13.14
CA SER A 134 -6.15 -15.16 -13.44
C SER A 134 -7.44 -15.91 -13.84
N PHE A 135 -8.58 -15.61 -13.20
CA PHE A 135 -9.86 -16.18 -13.59
C PHE A 135 -10.25 -15.82 -15.03
N LYS A 136 -10.04 -14.57 -15.46
CA LYS A 136 -10.29 -14.16 -16.85
C LYS A 136 -9.43 -14.90 -17.86
N GLU A 137 -8.25 -15.37 -17.43
CA GLU A 137 -7.33 -16.18 -18.25
C GLU A 137 -7.65 -17.67 -18.19
N GLY A 138 -8.71 -18.08 -17.48
CA GLY A 138 -9.13 -19.47 -17.35
C GLY A 138 -8.37 -20.27 -16.31
N GLU A 139 -7.62 -19.59 -15.43
CA GLU A 139 -6.87 -20.20 -14.33
C GLU A 139 -7.58 -19.97 -12.99
N ILE A 140 -7.49 -20.94 -12.09
CA ILE A 140 -7.95 -20.78 -10.69
C ILE A 140 -6.71 -20.52 -9.83
N PRO A 141 -6.50 -19.30 -9.33
CA PRO A 141 -5.33 -19.01 -8.53
C PRO A 141 -5.42 -19.67 -7.14
N LEU A 142 -4.29 -20.12 -6.65
CA LEU A 142 -4.17 -20.76 -5.33
C LEU A 142 -4.66 -19.86 -4.18
N THR A 143 -4.62 -18.55 -4.38
CA THR A 143 -5.14 -17.55 -3.41
C THR A 143 -6.65 -17.61 -3.22
N PHE A 144 -7.37 -18.37 -4.05
CA PHE A 144 -8.81 -18.59 -3.95
C PHE A 144 -9.20 -19.89 -3.24
N ILE A 145 -8.25 -20.78 -3.01
CA ILE A 145 -8.42 -22.05 -2.31
C ILE A 145 -7.95 -21.96 -0.87
#